data_d0d7a947ef5411edf6cb8e7c25a8a6bc
#
_entry.id   d0d7a947ef5411edf6cb8e7c25a8a6bc
#
_cell.length_a   1.000
_cell.length_b   1.000
_cell.length_c   1.000
_cell.angle_alpha   90.00
_cell.angle_beta   90.00
_cell.angle_gamma   90.00
#
_symmetry.space_group_name_H-M   'P 1'
#
loop_
_entity.id
_entity.type
_entity.pdbx_description
1 polymer ?
#
loop_
_entity_poly.entity_id
_entity_poly.type
_entity_poly.pdbx_seq_one_letter_code
_entity_poly.pdbx_strand_id
1 'polypeptide(L)'
;MWIDQLPQCAPTVHRYTMEQVVRVESASNPLAVHVNGLAADRQPKPVTTGEAVAAARRWIALGYRVDLGMMQITDRNLPALHLTVEQVLGSDSDTICANLAGGARILTADYASATLRFEPGQPALKAALSAYNTGTFDKGFANGYVARYFTVPSVVLPAATRMVTATINRRVSDTEAW
;
A
#
# COMPACT_ATOMS: atom_id res chain seq x y z
N MET A 1 -8.22 2.51 -16.13
CA MET A 1 -6.96 2.36 -15.36
C MET A 1 -7.35 2.06 -13.91
N TRP A 2 -6.59 1.26 -13.12
CA TRP A 2 -6.98 0.93 -11.73
C TRP A 2 -7.22 2.17 -10.84
N ILE A 3 -6.51 3.23 -11.12
CA ILE A 3 -6.58 4.50 -10.39
C ILE A 3 -7.97 5.16 -10.49
N ASP A 4 -8.71 4.90 -11.57
CA ASP A 4 -10.06 5.43 -11.79
C ASP A 4 -11.10 4.67 -10.96
N GLN A 5 -10.73 3.49 -10.44
CA GLN A 5 -11.59 2.65 -9.60
C GLN A 5 -11.47 3.01 -8.10
N LEU A 6 -10.44 3.76 -7.69
CA LEU A 6 -10.19 4.08 -6.29
C LEU A 6 -11.39 4.70 -5.56
N PRO A 7 -12.17 5.64 -6.15
CA PRO A 7 -13.32 6.20 -5.44
C PRO A 7 -14.40 5.18 -5.11
N GLN A 8 -14.50 4.12 -5.90
CA GLN A 8 -15.50 3.05 -5.68
C GLN A 8 -14.95 1.92 -4.81
N CYS A 9 -13.69 1.53 -5.02
CA CYS A 9 -13.07 0.38 -4.36
C CYS A 9 -12.50 0.71 -2.98
N ALA A 10 -12.05 1.94 -2.76
CA ALA A 10 -11.38 2.36 -1.53
C ALA A 10 -11.84 3.75 -1.05
N PRO A 11 -13.16 3.99 -0.86
CA PRO A 11 -13.69 5.31 -0.55
C PRO A 11 -13.28 5.86 0.83
N THR A 12 -12.76 5.01 1.72
CA THR A 12 -12.37 5.38 3.08
C THR A 12 -10.96 5.96 3.18
N VAL A 13 -10.17 5.88 2.10
CA VAL A 13 -8.79 6.37 2.08
C VAL A 13 -8.62 7.37 0.94
N HIS A 14 -7.97 8.49 1.22
CA HIS A 14 -7.72 9.50 0.21
C HIS A 14 -6.98 8.92 -0.99
N ARG A 15 -7.39 9.28 -2.21
CA ARG A 15 -6.83 8.76 -3.48
C ARG A 15 -5.30 8.81 -3.51
N TYR A 16 -4.71 9.95 -3.15
CA TYR A 16 -3.26 10.13 -3.15
C TYR A 16 -2.55 9.12 -2.21
N THR A 17 -3.11 8.87 -1.01
CA THR A 17 -2.57 7.88 -0.07
C THR A 17 -2.60 6.49 -0.69
N MET A 18 -3.72 6.09 -1.30
CA MET A 18 -3.84 4.79 -1.99
C MET A 18 -2.82 4.64 -3.12
N GLU A 19 -2.66 5.67 -3.96
CA GLU A 19 -1.68 5.67 -5.05
C GLU A 19 -0.25 5.46 -4.53
N GLN A 20 0.10 6.13 -3.43
CA GLN A 20 1.42 5.96 -2.82
C GLN A 20 1.61 4.56 -2.24
N VAL A 21 0.59 4.01 -1.54
CA VAL A 21 0.67 2.66 -0.98
C VAL A 21 0.86 1.63 -2.09
N VAL A 22 0.02 1.64 -3.10
CA VAL A 22 0.13 0.72 -4.25
C VAL A 22 1.51 0.81 -4.93
N ARG A 23 2.03 2.03 -5.09
CA ARG A 23 3.38 2.23 -5.66
C ARG A 23 4.48 1.63 -4.79
N VAL A 24 4.41 1.84 -3.48
CA VAL A 24 5.45 1.37 -2.53
C VAL A 24 5.39 -0.14 -2.36
N GLU A 25 4.18 -0.73 -2.31
CA GLU A 25 3.98 -2.15 -2.05
C GLU A 25 4.35 -3.03 -3.24
N SER A 26 3.91 -2.67 -4.43
CA SER A 26 4.00 -3.57 -5.58
C SER A 26 4.47 -2.91 -6.89
N ALA A 27 4.80 -1.62 -6.89
CA ALA A 27 4.97 -0.84 -8.12
C ALA A 27 3.76 -0.96 -9.07
N SER A 28 2.56 -1.04 -8.51
CA SER A 28 1.27 -1.20 -9.22
C SER A 28 1.13 -2.54 -9.96
N ASN A 29 1.81 -3.58 -9.51
CA ASN A 29 1.69 -4.92 -10.10
C ASN A 29 0.53 -5.72 -9.47
N PRO A 30 -0.57 -6.02 -10.19
CA PRO A 30 -1.70 -6.77 -9.66
C PRO A 30 -1.40 -8.27 -9.48
N LEU A 31 -0.33 -8.77 -10.08
CA LEU A 31 0.12 -10.16 -9.99
C LEU A 31 1.24 -10.34 -8.97
N ALA A 32 1.59 -9.31 -8.19
CA ALA A 32 2.69 -9.37 -7.25
C ALA A 32 2.43 -10.44 -6.16
N VAL A 33 3.38 -11.34 -5.98
CA VAL A 33 3.40 -12.37 -4.93
C VAL A 33 4.74 -12.27 -4.22
N HIS A 34 4.71 -11.88 -2.94
CA HIS A 34 5.90 -11.84 -2.10
C HIS A 34 5.84 -12.90 -1.01
N VAL A 35 6.85 -13.73 -0.94
CA VAL A 35 6.95 -14.83 0.04
C VAL A 35 7.91 -14.39 1.15
N ASN A 36 7.38 -14.18 2.33
CA ASN A 36 8.16 -13.71 3.47
C ASN A 36 9.22 -14.73 3.90
N GLY A 37 10.44 -14.27 4.07
CA GLY A 37 11.57 -15.13 4.43
C GLY A 37 12.24 -15.85 3.26
N LEU A 38 11.73 -15.69 2.03
CA LEU A 38 12.37 -16.23 0.84
C LEU A 38 13.39 -15.23 0.29
N ALA A 39 14.55 -15.70 -0.16
CA ALA A 39 15.58 -14.86 -0.76
C ALA A 39 15.05 -14.17 -2.05
N ALA A 40 15.54 -12.97 -2.35
CA ALA A 40 15.03 -12.12 -3.43
C ALA A 40 15.12 -12.78 -4.82
N ASP A 41 16.18 -13.54 -5.08
CA ASP A 41 16.39 -14.29 -6.32
C ASP A 41 15.43 -15.48 -6.51
N ARG A 42 14.80 -15.93 -5.42
CA ARG A 42 13.85 -17.05 -5.37
C ARG A 42 12.38 -16.62 -5.33
N GLN A 43 12.11 -15.31 -5.23
CA GLN A 43 10.75 -14.80 -5.22
C GLN A 43 9.99 -15.15 -6.51
N PRO A 44 8.70 -15.52 -6.43
CA PRO A 44 7.87 -15.76 -7.60
C PRO A 44 7.82 -14.52 -8.50
N LYS A 45 7.82 -14.74 -9.82
CA LYS A 45 7.69 -13.68 -10.85
C LYS A 45 6.59 -14.06 -11.84
N PRO A 46 5.33 -14.19 -11.39
CA PRO A 46 4.24 -14.61 -12.25
C PRO A 46 3.94 -13.54 -13.31
N VAL A 47 3.58 -13.99 -14.51
CA VAL A 47 3.20 -13.13 -15.64
C VAL A 47 1.73 -13.29 -16.02
N THR A 48 1.04 -14.28 -15.44
CA THR A 48 -0.40 -14.51 -15.60
C THR A 48 -1.09 -14.65 -14.25
N THR A 49 -2.40 -14.39 -14.20
CA THR A 49 -3.23 -14.62 -13.01
C THR A 49 -3.14 -16.08 -12.53
N GLY A 50 -3.19 -17.05 -13.45
CA GLY A 50 -3.08 -18.47 -13.08
C GLY A 50 -1.74 -18.81 -12.41
N GLU A 51 -0.63 -18.29 -12.93
CA GLU A 51 0.69 -18.47 -12.32
C GLU A 51 0.79 -17.82 -10.95
N ALA A 52 0.23 -16.61 -10.79
CA ALA A 52 0.24 -15.88 -9.53
C ALA A 52 -0.53 -16.65 -8.43
N VAL A 53 -1.76 -17.09 -8.74
CA VAL A 53 -2.59 -17.87 -7.84
C VAL A 53 -1.92 -19.20 -7.49
N ALA A 54 -1.38 -19.91 -8.47
CA ALA A 54 -0.69 -21.20 -8.24
C ALA A 54 0.56 -21.01 -7.34
N ALA A 55 1.34 -19.96 -7.58
CA ALA A 55 2.51 -19.64 -6.76
C ALA A 55 2.10 -19.31 -5.32
N ALA A 56 1.10 -18.44 -5.12
CA ALA A 56 0.61 -18.06 -3.81
C ALA A 56 0.12 -19.30 -3.03
N ARG A 57 -0.77 -20.10 -3.61
CA ARG A 57 -1.28 -21.32 -2.99
C ARG A 57 -0.19 -22.31 -2.61
N ARG A 58 0.79 -22.51 -3.49
CA ARG A 58 1.92 -23.40 -3.22
C ARG A 58 2.69 -22.96 -1.96
N TRP A 59 3.04 -21.69 -1.86
CA TRP A 59 3.84 -21.22 -0.74
C TRP A 59 3.07 -21.14 0.57
N ILE A 60 1.76 -20.80 0.50
CA ILE A 60 0.85 -20.87 1.65
C ILE A 60 0.77 -22.32 2.16
N ALA A 61 0.57 -23.30 1.27
CA ALA A 61 0.53 -24.72 1.63
C ALA A 61 1.82 -25.22 2.26
N LEU A 62 2.97 -24.61 1.94
CA LEU A 62 4.26 -24.90 2.56
C LEU A 62 4.47 -24.15 3.91
N GLY A 63 3.46 -23.41 4.39
CA GLY A 63 3.48 -22.72 5.68
C GLY A 63 4.11 -21.32 5.66
N TYR A 64 4.47 -20.80 4.48
CA TYR A 64 4.99 -19.43 4.36
C TYR A 64 3.87 -18.41 4.47
N ARG A 65 4.21 -17.22 4.99
CA ARG A 65 3.36 -16.05 4.87
C ARG A 65 3.59 -15.42 3.49
N VAL A 66 2.50 -15.13 2.79
CA VAL A 66 2.55 -14.61 1.42
C VAL A 66 1.75 -13.32 1.33
N ASP A 67 2.34 -12.29 0.75
CA ASP A 67 1.70 -11.01 0.51
C ASP A 67 1.28 -10.91 -0.96
N LEU A 68 0.05 -10.41 -1.22
CA LEU A 68 -0.69 -10.63 -2.46
C LEU A 68 -1.16 -9.33 -3.12
N GLY A 69 -0.90 -9.22 -4.40
CA GLY A 69 -1.44 -8.20 -5.29
C GLY A 69 -0.93 -6.78 -5.04
N MET A 70 -1.68 -5.80 -5.52
CA MET A 70 -1.27 -4.40 -5.54
C MET A 70 -1.00 -3.83 -4.15
N MET A 71 -1.82 -4.18 -3.17
CA MET A 71 -1.74 -3.72 -1.79
C MET A 71 -0.94 -4.66 -0.89
N GLN A 72 -0.33 -5.72 -1.43
CA GLN A 72 0.45 -6.72 -0.70
C GLN A 72 -0.28 -7.23 0.56
N ILE A 73 -1.56 -7.62 0.39
CA ILE A 73 -2.36 -8.16 1.48
C ILE A 73 -1.78 -9.51 1.89
N THR A 74 -1.37 -9.65 3.16
CA THR A 74 -0.91 -10.93 3.66
C THR A 74 -2.04 -11.97 3.65
N ASP A 75 -1.74 -13.21 3.26
CA ASP A 75 -2.67 -14.34 3.23
C ASP A 75 -3.42 -14.53 4.56
N ARG A 76 -2.78 -14.21 5.67
CA ARG A 76 -3.36 -14.32 7.03
C ARG A 76 -4.50 -13.34 7.31
N ASN A 77 -4.58 -12.24 6.57
CA ASN A 77 -5.66 -11.27 6.69
C ASN A 77 -6.89 -11.63 5.82
N LEU A 78 -6.74 -12.53 4.85
CA LEU A 78 -7.83 -12.90 3.94
C LEU A 78 -9.09 -13.40 4.66
N PRO A 79 -9.01 -14.28 5.69
CA PRO A 79 -10.20 -14.74 6.41
C PRO A 79 -10.97 -13.59 7.08
N ALA A 80 -10.27 -12.65 7.73
CA ALA A 80 -10.89 -11.50 8.38
C ALA A 80 -11.50 -10.50 7.38
N LEU A 81 -10.99 -10.49 6.16
CA LEU A 81 -11.53 -9.68 5.05
C LEU A 81 -12.67 -10.38 4.31
N HIS A 82 -12.92 -11.67 4.56
CA HIS A 82 -13.81 -12.55 3.79
C HIS A 82 -13.41 -12.65 2.31
N LEU A 83 -12.11 -12.72 2.04
CA LEU A 83 -11.54 -12.80 0.70
C LEU A 83 -10.75 -14.10 0.51
N THR A 84 -10.56 -14.52 -0.73
CA THR A 84 -9.70 -15.64 -1.14
C THR A 84 -8.52 -15.15 -1.94
N VAL A 85 -7.54 -16.03 -2.16
CA VAL A 85 -6.36 -15.74 -3.00
C VAL A 85 -6.80 -15.31 -4.41
N GLU A 86 -7.77 -16.01 -5.00
CA GLU A 86 -8.28 -15.74 -6.35
C GLU A 86 -8.98 -14.39 -6.47
N GLN A 87 -9.62 -13.94 -5.38
CA GLN A 87 -10.33 -12.67 -5.38
C GLN A 87 -9.41 -11.45 -5.24
N VAL A 88 -8.17 -11.64 -4.78
CA VAL A 88 -7.23 -10.53 -4.55
C VAL A 88 -6.01 -10.55 -5.47
N LEU A 89 -5.87 -11.56 -6.32
CA LEU A 89 -4.67 -11.77 -7.12
C LEU A 89 -5.02 -12.00 -8.58
N GLY A 90 -5.00 -10.95 -9.37
CA GLY A 90 -5.36 -10.97 -10.80
C GLY A 90 -5.35 -9.59 -11.42
N SER A 91 -5.45 -9.54 -12.74
CA SER A 91 -5.37 -8.31 -13.54
C SER A 91 -6.71 -7.80 -14.07
N ASP A 92 -7.80 -8.50 -13.77
CA ASP A 92 -9.16 -8.03 -14.09
C ASP A 92 -9.64 -6.96 -13.09
N SER A 93 -10.66 -6.21 -13.49
CA SER A 93 -11.19 -5.08 -12.74
C SER A 93 -11.69 -5.46 -11.33
N ASP A 94 -12.39 -6.59 -11.23
CA ASP A 94 -13.03 -7.02 -9.99
C ASP A 94 -11.98 -7.47 -8.96
N THR A 95 -10.98 -8.23 -9.41
CA THR A 95 -9.87 -8.69 -8.58
C THR A 95 -9.01 -7.52 -8.10
N ILE A 96 -8.72 -6.56 -8.99
CA ILE A 96 -8.02 -5.33 -8.61
C ILE A 96 -8.82 -4.56 -7.56
N CYS A 97 -10.12 -4.37 -7.78
CA CYS A 97 -10.99 -3.66 -6.84
C CYS A 97 -11.05 -4.36 -5.48
N ALA A 98 -11.18 -5.68 -5.44
CA ALA A 98 -11.18 -6.44 -4.19
C ALA A 98 -9.86 -6.32 -3.42
N ASN A 99 -8.71 -6.32 -4.12
CA ASN A 99 -7.41 -6.11 -3.51
C ASN A 99 -7.27 -4.69 -2.94
N LEU A 100 -7.66 -3.67 -3.70
CA LEU A 100 -7.65 -2.27 -3.24
C LEU A 100 -8.57 -2.06 -2.03
N ALA A 101 -9.80 -2.60 -2.07
CA ALA A 101 -10.76 -2.53 -0.97
C ALA A 101 -10.24 -3.23 0.30
N GLY A 102 -9.65 -4.41 0.15
CA GLY A 102 -9.07 -5.16 1.26
C GLY A 102 -7.92 -4.41 1.92
N GLY A 103 -6.99 -3.89 1.13
CA GLY A 103 -5.88 -3.08 1.63
C GLY A 103 -6.33 -1.78 2.30
N ALA A 104 -7.31 -1.08 1.71
CA ALA A 104 -7.89 0.12 2.29
C ALA A 104 -8.56 -0.16 3.65
N ARG A 105 -9.27 -1.28 3.81
CA ARG A 105 -9.88 -1.69 5.09
C ARG A 105 -8.81 -1.91 6.18
N ILE A 106 -7.70 -2.57 5.84
CA ILE A 106 -6.58 -2.77 6.78
C ILE A 106 -6.01 -1.41 7.18
N LEU A 107 -5.66 -0.56 6.21
CA LEU A 107 -5.07 0.75 6.48
C LEU A 107 -6.01 1.66 7.31
N THR A 108 -7.32 1.62 7.03
CA THR A 108 -8.33 2.36 7.81
C THR A 108 -8.39 1.87 9.26
N ALA A 109 -8.33 0.55 9.49
CA ALA A 109 -8.31 -0.02 10.84
C ALA A 109 -7.03 0.36 11.59
N ASP A 110 -5.87 0.32 10.91
CA ASP A 110 -4.60 0.75 11.47
C ASP A 110 -4.61 2.24 11.83
N TYR A 111 -5.20 3.09 10.96
CA TYR A 111 -5.34 4.51 11.23
C TYR A 111 -6.27 4.79 12.43
N ALA A 112 -7.43 4.15 12.48
CA ALA A 112 -8.33 4.28 13.62
C ALA A 112 -7.64 3.88 14.94
N SER A 113 -6.83 2.80 14.91
CA SER A 113 -6.04 2.38 16.07
C SER A 113 -4.92 3.37 16.42
N ALA A 114 -4.31 3.97 15.40
CA ALA A 114 -3.25 4.97 15.58
C ALA A 114 -3.79 6.26 16.21
N THR A 115 -5.00 6.72 15.85
CA THR A 115 -5.60 7.93 16.44
C THR A 115 -5.91 7.84 17.92
N LEU A 116 -5.86 6.65 18.52
CA LEU A 116 -5.96 6.46 19.96
C LEU A 116 -4.67 6.85 20.71
N ARG A 117 -3.55 7.01 20.00
CA ARG A 117 -2.21 7.24 20.57
C ARG A 117 -1.47 8.43 19.95
N PHE A 118 -1.85 8.84 18.77
CA PHE A 118 -1.20 9.90 18.00
C PHE A 118 -2.25 10.93 17.58
N GLU A 119 -1.82 12.17 17.42
CA GLU A 119 -2.68 13.23 16.87
C GLU A 119 -3.22 12.79 15.50
N PRO A 120 -4.53 13.01 15.23
CA PRO A 120 -5.11 12.77 13.92
C PRO A 120 -4.37 13.51 12.80
N GLY A 121 -4.46 13.00 11.55
CA GLY A 121 -3.74 13.55 10.41
C GLY A 121 -2.40 12.84 10.17
N GLN A 122 -1.37 13.59 9.81
CA GLN A 122 -0.06 13.03 9.42
C GLN A 122 0.63 12.17 10.49
N PRO A 123 0.61 12.51 11.79
CA PRO A 123 1.19 11.64 12.82
C PRO A 123 0.54 10.26 12.86
N ALA A 124 -0.79 10.21 12.92
CA ALA A 124 -1.53 8.95 12.93
C ALA A 124 -1.38 8.17 11.61
N LEU A 125 -1.36 8.86 10.46
CA LEU A 125 -1.14 8.21 9.16
C LEU A 125 0.22 7.55 9.07
N LYS A 126 1.28 8.21 9.50
CA LYS A 126 2.64 7.62 9.54
C LYS A 126 2.70 6.39 10.44
N ALA A 127 2.06 6.44 11.61
CA ALA A 127 1.96 5.29 12.51
C ALA A 127 1.14 4.15 11.88
N ALA A 128 0.02 4.46 11.22
CA ALA A 128 -0.79 3.48 10.49
C ALA A 128 -0.01 2.80 9.35
N LEU A 129 0.76 3.55 8.57
CA LEU A 129 1.64 2.99 7.54
C LEU A 129 2.71 2.07 8.14
N SER A 130 3.26 2.44 9.31
CA SER A 130 4.17 1.55 10.04
C SER A 130 3.48 0.24 10.44
N ALA A 131 2.26 0.33 11.00
CA ALA A 131 1.48 -0.83 11.40
C ALA A 131 1.11 -1.71 10.20
N TYR A 132 0.71 -1.11 9.09
CA TYR A 132 0.40 -1.80 7.84
C TYR A 132 1.53 -2.73 7.38
N ASN A 133 2.77 -2.25 7.42
CA ASN A 133 3.95 -3.03 7.02
C ASN A 133 4.42 -4.03 8.09
N THR A 134 4.36 -3.65 9.36
CA THR A 134 5.09 -4.38 10.44
C THR A 134 4.19 -4.93 11.54
N GLY A 135 2.91 -4.55 11.57
CA GLY A 135 2.01 -4.82 12.68
C GLY A 135 2.25 -3.95 13.92
N THR A 136 3.15 -2.95 13.85
CA THR A 136 3.46 -2.05 14.99
C THR A 136 3.62 -0.60 14.51
N PHE A 137 3.34 0.37 15.39
CA PHE A 137 3.36 1.79 15.04
C PHE A 137 4.77 2.39 14.90
N ASP A 138 5.83 1.66 15.21
CA ASP A 138 7.22 2.14 15.32
C ASP A 138 8.21 1.47 14.37
N LYS A 139 8.07 0.16 14.14
CA LYS A 139 9.06 -0.61 13.36
C LYS A 139 9.18 -0.17 11.91
N GLY A 140 8.11 0.35 11.30
CA GLY A 140 8.12 0.88 9.94
C GLY A 140 8.96 2.15 9.77
N PHE A 141 9.17 2.90 10.86
CA PHE A 141 10.14 4.01 10.87
C PHE A 141 11.56 3.47 10.92
N ALA A 142 11.82 2.50 11.80
CA ALA A 142 13.15 1.93 11.98
C ALA A 142 13.68 1.22 10.73
N ASN A 143 12.81 0.53 9.98
CA ASN A 143 13.19 -0.18 8.74
C ASN A 143 13.16 0.69 7.47
N GLY A 144 12.83 1.99 7.60
CA GLY A 144 12.78 2.95 6.49
C GLY A 144 11.52 2.84 5.61
N TYR A 145 10.56 1.97 5.94
CA TYR A 145 9.34 1.82 5.15
C TYR A 145 8.53 3.11 5.08
N VAL A 146 8.26 3.74 6.22
CA VAL A 146 7.49 5.00 6.28
C VAL A 146 8.19 6.10 5.48
N ALA A 147 9.51 6.17 5.49
CA ALA A 147 10.26 7.18 4.74
C ALA A 147 10.00 7.14 3.23
N ARG A 148 9.65 5.96 2.66
CA ARG A 148 9.37 5.81 1.22
C ARG A 148 8.18 6.65 0.74
N TYR A 149 7.26 7.02 1.63
CA TYR A 149 6.08 7.83 1.32
C TYR A 149 6.36 9.32 1.32
N PHE A 150 7.43 9.76 2.00
CA PHE A 150 7.74 11.17 2.24
C PHE A 150 9.04 11.62 1.57
N THR A 151 9.74 10.75 0.86
CA THR A 151 10.84 11.13 -0.03
C THR A 151 10.25 11.77 -1.28
N VAL A 152 10.15 13.10 -1.27
CA VAL A 152 9.91 13.86 -2.50
C VAL A 152 11.13 13.63 -3.40
N PRO A 153 10.99 13.21 -4.67
CA PRO A 153 12.09 13.29 -5.61
C PRO A 153 12.53 14.75 -5.64
N SER A 154 13.79 15.03 -5.28
CA SER A 154 14.34 16.36 -5.45
C SER A 154 14.32 16.65 -6.95
N VAL A 155 13.35 17.45 -7.39
CA VAL A 155 13.37 18.03 -8.73
C VAL A 155 14.53 19.02 -8.71
N VAL A 156 15.66 18.57 -9.23
CA VAL A 156 16.78 19.47 -9.52
C VAL A 156 16.31 20.35 -10.68
N LEU A 157 15.75 21.52 -10.36
CA LEU A 157 15.51 22.55 -11.36
C LEU A 157 16.86 22.96 -11.92
N PRO A 158 17.03 23.00 -13.25
CA PRO A 158 18.25 23.54 -13.83
C PRO A 158 18.41 24.99 -13.36
N ALA A 159 19.65 25.40 -13.11
CA ALA A 159 20.04 26.66 -12.48
C ALA A 159 19.64 27.98 -13.23
N ALA A 160 18.75 27.90 -14.19
CA ALA A 160 18.39 29.03 -15.09
C ALA A 160 16.93 29.49 -14.97
N THR A 161 16.29 29.39 -13.80
CA THR A 161 15.02 30.09 -13.59
C THR A 161 14.97 30.75 -12.20
N ARG A 162 15.90 31.66 -11.96
CA ARG A 162 15.69 32.70 -10.96
C ARG A 162 14.85 33.80 -11.63
N MET A 163 13.53 33.69 -11.52
CA MET A 163 12.62 34.85 -11.45
C MET A 163 11.21 34.39 -11.13
N VAL A 164 10.64 35.12 -10.18
CA VAL A 164 9.28 35.07 -9.64
C VAL A 164 9.12 34.22 -8.41
N THR A 165 9.52 34.75 -7.29
CA THR A 165 8.97 34.48 -5.96
C THR A 165 7.51 34.96 -5.93
N ALA A 166 6.58 34.11 -6.26
CA ALA A 166 5.20 34.24 -5.81
C ALA A 166 5.05 33.34 -4.58
N THR A 167 5.06 33.96 -3.42
CA THR A 167 4.75 33.32 -2.14
C THR A 167 3.28 32.95 -2.15
N ILE A 168 2.96 31.75 -2.60
CA ILE A 168 1.66 31.17 -2.38
C ILE A 168 1.73 30.42 -1.06
N ASN A 169 1.47 31.12 0.04
CA ASN A 169 1.12 30.51 1.32
C ASN A 169 -0.25 29.82 1.18
N ARG A 170 -0.28 28.61 0.64
CA ARG A 170 -1.41 27.72 0.89
C ARG A 170 -1.07 26.94 2.15
N ARG A 171 -1.61 27.39 3.27
CA ARG A 171 -1.87 26.50 4.40
C ARG A 171 -2.83 25.43 3.89
N VAL A 172 -2.31 24.26 3.57
CA VAL A 172 -3.12 23.04 3.54
C VAL A 172 -3.44 22.79 5.02
N SER A 173 -4.71 22.93 5.39
CA SER A 173 -5.14 22.56 6.74
C SER A 173 -4.94 21.07 6.88
N ASP A 174 -4.20 20.65 7.91
CA ASP A 174 -3.86 19.25 8.22
C ASP A 174 -5.07 18.34 8.46
N THR A 175 -6.29 18.87 8.39
CA THR A 175 -7.55 18.18 8.65
C THR A 175 -8.18 17.50 7.44
N GLU A 176 -7.72 17.74 6.21
CA GLU A 176 -8.32 17.17 5.00
C GLU A 176 -7.46 16.12 4.28
N ALA A 177 -6.32 15.73 4.83
CA ALA A 177 -5.35 14.82 4.19
C ALA A 177 -5.36 13.41 4.79
N TRP A 178 -6.57 12.85 5.00
CA TRP A 178 -6.72 11.42 5.30
C TRP A 178 -7.53 10.70 4.23
#